data_55902a94add4d75daf5eab4efcf064e7
#
_entry.id   55902a94add4d75daf5eab4efcf064e7
#
_cell.length_a   1.000
_cell.length_b   1.000
_cell.length_c   1.000
_cell.angle_alpha   90.00
_cell.angle_beta   90.00
_cell.angle_gamma   90.00
#
_symmetry.space_group_name_H-M   'P 1'
#
loop_
_entity.id
_entity.type
_entity.pdbx_description
1 polymer ?
#
loop_
_entity_poly.entity_id
_entity_poly.type
_entity_poly.pdbx_seq_one_letter_code
_entity_poly.pdbx_strand_id
1 'polypeptide(L)'
;MTLLREAIGDSLRRARLAQNRTLREVSTSARVSLGYLSEVERGRKEASSELLAAICAALDVPLSRVLWDVSTIMAGADGLPTLPPAGAAAVPG
;
A
#
# COMPACT_ATOMS: atom_id res chain seq x y z
N MET A 1 10.76 -14.31 -3.11
CA MET A 1 9.55 -13.72 -3.75
C MET A 1 8.65 -13.13 -2.68
N THR A 2 8.24 -11.90 -2.87
CA THR A 2 7.35 -11.23 -1.92
C THR A 2 5.90 -11.46 -2.31
N LEU A 3 5.06 -11.82 -1.34
CA LEU A 3 3.63 -11.95 -1.62
C LEU A 3 2.99 -10.59 -1.80
N LEU A 4 1.94 -10.54 -2.62
CA LEU A 4 1.23 -9.29 -2.90
C LEU A 4 0.71 -8.64 -1.61
N ARG A 5 0.11 -9.42 -0.71
CA ARG A 5 -0.39 -8.86 0.55
C ARG A 5 0.72 -8.29 1.43
N GLU A 6 1.92 -8.85 1.33
CA GLU A 6 3.08 -8.32 2.07
C GLU A 6 3.53 -6.98 1.50
N ALA A 7 3.58 -6.88 0.18
CA ALA A 7 3.97 -5.64 -0.48
C ALA A 7 2.94 -4.53 -0.23
N ILE A 8 1.65 -4.86 -0.28
CA ILE A 8 0.58 -3.91 0.03
C ILE A 8 0.71 -3.44 1.48
N GLY A 9 0.86 -4.38 2.41
CA GLY A 9 0.99 -4.04 3.83
C GLY A 9 2.17 -3.13 4.09
N ASP A 10 3.30 -3.40 3.49
CA ASP A 10 4.50 -2.58 3.64
C ASP A 10 4.30 -1.16 3.08
N SER A 11 3.67 -1.04 1.92
CA SER A 11 3.40 0.25 1.32
C SER A 11 2.47 1.09 2.20
N LEU A 12 1.41 0.47 2.73
CA LEU A 12 0.47 1.17 3.62
C LEU A 12 1.16 1.60 4.92
N ARG A 13 1.98 0.74 5.47
CA ARG A 13 2.71 1.06 6.70
C ARG A 13 3.66 2.23 6.50
N ARG A 14 4.39 2.25 5.41
CA ARG A 14 5.30 3.36 5.11
C ARG A 14 4.55 4.68 4.95
N ALA A 15 3.41 4.67 4.27
CA ALA A 15 2.58 5.86 4.12
C ALA A 15 2.12 6.38 5.47
N ARG A 16 1.69 5.48 6.35
CA ARG A 16 1.26 5.84 7.71
C ARG A 16 2.40 6.45 8.51
N LEU A 17 3.55 5.79 8.51
CA LEU A 17 4.71 6.25 9.27
C LEU A 17 5.23 7.59 8.76
N ALA A 18 5.17 7.81 7.45
CA ALA A 18 5.59 9.08 6.87
C ALA A 18 4.72 10.24 7.34
N GLN A 19 3.50 9.96 7.76
CA GLN A 19 2.58 10.96 8.28
C GLN A 19 2.60 11.04 9.80
N ASN A 20 3.45 10.28 10.47
CA ASN A 20 3.50 10.21 11.93
C ASN A 20 2.15 9.86 12.54
N ARG A 21 1.39 9.00 11.88
CA ARG A 21 0.06 8.60 12.36
C ARG A 21 0.12 7.22 12.99
N THR A 22 -0.66 7.04 14.05
CA THR A 22 -0.71 5.76 14.73
C THR A 22 -1.64 4.82 13.98
N LEU A 23 -1.46 3.52 14.25
CA LEU A 23 -2.32 2.50 13.70
C LEU A 23 -3.78 2.75 14.09
N ARG A 24 -4.00 3.18 15.33
CA ARG A 24 -5.35 3.47 15.83
C ARG A 24 -5.99 4.64 15.10
N GLU A 25 -5.24 5.69 14.85
CA GLU A 25 -5.77 6.84 14.10
C GLU A 25 -6.24 6.45 12.71
N VAL A 26 -5.43 5.67 12.01
CA VAL A 26 -5.77 5.24 10.65
C VAL A 26 -6.93 4.24 10.68
N SER A 27 -6.94 3.29 11.63
CA SER A 27 -8.04 2.34 11.74
C SER A 27 -9.38 3.06 11.99
N THR A 28 -9.37 4.06 12.84
CA THR A 28 -10.57 4.85 13.13
C THR A 28 -11.03 5.61 11.88
N SER A 29 -10.12 6.28 11.18
CA SER A 29 -10.44 7.01 9.96
C SER A 29 -10.97 6.10 8.86
N ALA A 30 -10.39 4.93 8.72
CA ALA A 30 -10.80 3.97 7.69
C ALA A 30 -12.02 3.15 8.09
N ARG A 31 -12.43 3.24 9.36
CA ARG A 31 -13.55 2.46 9.91
C ARG A 31 -13.31 0.96 9.82
N VAL A 32 -12.09 0.56 10.09
CA VAL A 32 -11.72 -0.86 10.19
C VAL A 32 -11.20 -1.13 11.59
N SER A 33 -11.24 -2.38 12.02
CA SER A 33 -10.73 -2.70 13.35
C SER A 33 -9.21 -2.53 13.39
N LEU A 34 -8.71 -2.18 14.56
CA LEU A 34 -7.28 -2.05 14.78
C LEU A 34 -6.55 -3.35 14.48
N GLY A 35 -7.10 -4.47 14.94
CA GLY A 35 -6.49 -5.77 14.70
C GLY A 35 -6.44 -6.12 13.22
N TYR A 36 -7.50 -5.80 12.48
CA TYR A 36 -7.53 -6.07 11.04
C TYR A 36 -6.46 -5.24 10.32
N LEU A 37 -6.39 -3.94 10.62
CA LEU A 37 -5.40 -3.08 9.96
C LEU A 37 -3.98 -3.55 10.31
N SER A 38 -3.74 -3.94 11.55
CA SER A 38 -2.46 -4.46 11.98
C SER A 38 -2.05 -5.69 11.15
N GLU A 39 -3.00 -6.61 10.95
CA GLU A 39 -2.73 -7.82 10.18
C GLU A 39 -2.49 -7.52 8.69
N VAL A 40 -3.21 -6.55 8.15
CA VAL A 40 -3.00 -6.11 6.76
C VAL A 40 -1.59 -5.52 6.61
N GLU A 41 -1.18 -4.66 7.54
CA GLU A 41 0.16 -4.06 7.48
C GLU A 41 1.27 -5.10 7.60
N ARG A 42 1.02 -6.16 8.35
CA ARG A 42 2.00 -7.24 8.53
C ARG A 42 2.00 -8.23 7.37
N GLY A 43 1.12 -8.05 6.41
CA GLY A 43 1.02 -8.95 5.28
C GLY A 43 0.37 -10.29 5.61
N ARG A 44 -0.38 -10.36 6.71
CA ARG A 44 -1.02 -11.60 7.14
C ARG A 44 -2.45 -11.74 6.67
N LYS A 45 -3.07 -10.65 6.26
CA LYS A 45 -4.42 -10.66 5.71
C LYS A 45 -4.48 -9.85 4.44
N GLU A 46 -5.31 -10.30 3.52
CA GLU A 46 -5.56 -9.56 2.30
C GLU A 46 -6.69 -8.59 2.53
N ALA A 47 -6.56 -7.39 2.00
CA ALA A 47 -7.63 -6.41 2.06
C ALA A 47 -8.47 -6.51 0.80
N SER A 48 -9.79 -6.48 0.95
CA SER A 48 -10.68 -6.37 -0.20
C SER A 48 -10.43 -5.03 -0.88
N SER A 49 -10.87 -4.90 -2.12
CA SER A 49 -10.69 -3.64 -2.84
C SER A 49 -11.38 -2.47 -2.14
N GLU A 50 -12.55 -2.69 -1.55
CA GLU A 50 -13.27 -1.65 -0.82
C GLU A 50 -12.52 -1.24 0.45
N LEU A 51 -11.99 -2.20 1.19
CA LEU A 51 -11.25 -1.90 2.42
C LEU A 51 -9.91 -1.25 2.10
N LEU A 52 -9.25 -1.70 1.05
CA LEU A 52 -8.00 -1.08 0.61
C LEU A 52 -8.25 0.38 0.20
N ALA A 53 -9.31 0.64 -0.54
CA ALA A 53 -9.67 2.00 -0.91
C ALA A 53 -9.96 2.87 0.32
N ALA A 54 -10.64 2.31 1.32
CA ALA A 54 -10.95 3.03 2.56
C ALA A 54 -9.67 3.37 3.33
N ILE A 55 -8.72 2.45 3.39
CA ILE A 55 -7.45 2.68 4.07
C ILE A 55 -6.63 3.75 3.32
N CYS A 56 -6.58 3.68 1.99
CA CYS A 56 -5.91 4.69 1.19
C CYS A 56 -6.53 6.08 1.37
N ALA A 57 -7.86 6.15 1.41
CA ALA A 57 -8.55 7.41 1.66
C ALA A 57 -8.22 7.96 3.05
N ALA A 58 -8.15 7.08 4.06
CA ALA A 58 -7.79 7.48 5.41
C ALA A 58 -6.35 8.02 5.49
N LEU A 59 -5.47 7.50 4.67
CA LEU A 59 -4.08 7.93 4.58
C LEU A 59 -3.89 9.09 3.62
N ASP A 60 -4.95 9.51 2.95
CA ASP A 60 -4.90 10.58 1.97
C ASP A 60 -3.87 10.31 0.86
N VAL A 61 -3.80 9.05 0.42
CA VAL A 61 -2.94 8.67 -0.69
C VAL A 61 -3.80 8.04 -1.78
N PRO A 62 -3.51 8.31 -3.06
CA PRO A 62 -4.24 7.66 -4.15
C PRO A 62 -3.94 6.17 -4.17
N LEU A 63 -4.94 5.36 -4.46
CA LEU A 63 -4.74 3.91 -4.61
C LEU A 63 -3.69 3.61 -5.68
N SER A 64 -3.67 4.39 -6.74
CA SER A 64 -2.67 4.22 -7.80
C SER A 64 -1.24 4.36 -7.29
N ARG A 65 -1.01 5.23 -6.31
CA ARG A 65 0.30 5.41 -5.72
C ARG A 65 0.72 4.16 -4.94
N VAL A 66 -0.22 3.59 -4.19
CA VAL A 66 0.03 2.35 -3.45
C VAL A 66 0.34 1.22 -4.42
N LEU A 67 -0.43 1.11 -5.49
CA LEU A 67 -0.19 0.07 -6.49
C LEU A 67 1.15 0.22 -7.18
N TRP A 68 1.58 1.46 -7.44
CA TRP A 68 2.90 1.70 -8.01
C TRP A 68 4.01 1.29 -7.04
N ASP A 69 3.88 1.64 -5.75
CA ASP A 69 4.85 1.24 -4.74
C ASP A 69 4.93 -0.29 -4.65
N VAL A 70 3.78 -0.96 -4.69
CA VAL A 70 3.71 -2.42 -4.67
C VAL A 70 4.41 -3.01 -5.88
N SER A 71 4.18 -2.44 -7.05
CA SER A 71 4.83 -2.88 -8.28
C SER A 71 6.36 -2.78 -8.14
N THR A 72 6.85 -1.69 -7.60
CA THR A 72 8.28 -1.47 -7.38
C THR A 72 8.86 -2.49 -6.40
N ILE A 73 8.17 -2.73 -5.29
CA ILE A 73 8.61 -3.71 -4.29
C ILE A 73 8.68 -5.11 -4.92
N MET A 74 7.66 -5.49 -5.65
CA MET A 74 7.60 -6.83 -6.24
C MET A 74 8.61 -6.99 -7.36
N ALA A 75 8.83 -5.96 -8.17
CA ALA A 75 9.85 -6.00 -9.21
C ALA A 75 11.24 -6.20 -8.62
N GLY A 76 11.55 -5.54 -7.52
CA GLY A 76 12.82 -5.73 -6.83
C GLY A 76 12.97 -7.14 -6.27
N ALA A 77 11.90 -7.68 -5.66
CA ALA A 77 11.90 -9.03 -5.11
C ALA A 77 12.04 -10.08 -6.20
N ASP A 78 11.50 -9.81 -7.38
CA ASP A 78 11.59 -10.74 -8.51
C ASP A 78 12.91 -10.61 -9.29
N GLY A 79 13.77 -9.68 -8.88
CA GLY A 79 15.03 -9.46 -9.57
C GLY A 79 14.90 -8.66 -10.87
N LEU A 80 13.76 -8.04 -11.07
CA LEU A 80 13.52 -7.23 -12.26
C LEU A 80 13.92 -5.77 -12.02
N PRO A 81 14.30 -5.03 -13.08
CA PRO A 81 14.55 -3.61 -12.91
C PRO A 81 13.28 -2.88 -12.47
N THR A 82 13.46 -1.87 -11.64
CA THR A 82 12.34 -1.05 -11.23
C THR A 82 11.86 -0.22 -12.42
N LEU A 83 10.56 -0.27 -12.66
CA LEU A 83 9.97 0.47 -13.78
C LEU A 83 9.35 1.77 -13.28
N PRO A 84 9.40 2.84 -14.07
CA PRO A 84 8.72 4.06 -13.71
C PRO A 84 7.20 3.87 -13.83
N PRO A 85 6.40 4.77 -13.25
CA PRO A 85 4.96 4.71 -13.43
C PRO A 85 4.59 4.75 -14.91
N ALA A 86 3.51 4.06 -15.25
CA ALA A 86 3.11 3.95 -16.66
C ALA A 86 3.02 5.29 -17.37
N GLY A 87 2.50 6.30 -16.71
CA GLY A 87 2.40 7.61 -17.31
C GLY A 87 3.74 8.25 -17.63
N ALA A 88 4.73 8.03 -16.79
CA ALA A 88 6.07 8.55 -17.02
C ALA A 88 6.78 7.76 -18.10
N ALA A 89 6.56 6.46 -18.11
CA ALA A 89 7.21 5.62 -19.09
C ALA A 89 6.67 5.83 -20.47
N ALA A 90 5.44 6.21 -20.53
CA ALA A 90 4.78 6.24 -21.75
C ALA A 90 4.98 7.48 -22.53
N VAL A 91 5.67 8.34 -22.04
CA VAL A 91 5.74 9.40 -22.75
C VAL A 91 6.45 9.37 -23.79
N PRO A 92 6.09 9.42 -24.72
CA PRO A 92 6.61 10.13 -25.69
C PRO A 92 5.72 11.21 -25.95
N GLY A 93 5.81 11.81 -25.52
CA GLY A 93 5.15 12.89 -25.94
C GLY A 93 3.95 13.11 -26.08
#